data_4a329656e28b6ec7fe63031f626aa468
#
_entry.id   4a329656e28b6ec7fe63031f626aa468
#
_cell.length_a   1.000
_cell.length_b   1.000
_cell.length_c   1.000
_cell.angle_alpha   90.00
_cell.angle_beta   90.00
_cell.angle_gamma   90.00
#
_symmetry.space_group_name_H-M   'P 1'
#
loop_
_entity.id
_entity.type
_entity.pdbx_description
1 polymer ?
#
loop_
_entity_poly.entity_id
_entity_poly.type
_entity_poly.pdbx_seq_one_letter_code
_entity_poly.pdbx_strand_id
1 'polypeptide(L)'
;MTNLAAEKVDALLEKIYSQEPAESYTLSMDGLEEAAAKEAESCAAKWNKKAKNGSIDSYDKEKGTFVFAGEEHGFAIDQEKLAADILKALKDKKFDASITATGSETAPDISAAAAKEKYKTISTFTTKTTANKARNTNIRLSAEALNGTVVHPGEEFSFNAVVGQRTEAKGYQGAAAYNNGEVVQEIGGGVCQVSTTLYNAVYRSGLGEESITFRRSHTFEPNYITPGQDATVSWEQPDFRFKNTSSTSIGIKASYADQKMTVSIYGIPILEEGTKLDLVSEKVEELDPPAPAYEEDQTLEPGVEIQKSAGSKGSRWITYKVVYKDGKEISREQDHKTTYKGHAPVIRRNTTGVVLAPEETTLSTETTPPIIDGMPDGYIPGDEATSIPSGNGSQENGPGTVTQPAAPTTAPGTAPNPSQVPQPSENGAAGPGGDNPVIAPLKPE
;
A
#
# COMPACT_ATOMS: atom_id res chain seq x y z
N MET A 1 -23.45 -8.25 -41.80
CA MET A 1 -22.62 -8.70 -42.94
C MET A 1 -21.43 -7.78 -43.05
N THR A 2 -20.29 -8.35 -43.27
CA THR A 2 -19.04 -7.61 -43.37
C THR A 2 -19.02 -6.68 -44.57
N ASN A 3 -18.36 -5.55 -44.50
CA ASN A 3 -18.16 -4.64 -45.64
C ASN A 3 -17.28 -5.23 -46.77
N LEU A 4 -16.78 -6.45 -46.59
CA LEU A 4 -15.86 -7.12 -47.49
C LEU A 4 -16.37 -7.24 -48.93
N ALA A 5 -17.65 -7.60 -49.10
CA ALA A 5 -18.25 -7.66 -50.41
C ALA A 5 -18.44 -6.27 -51.04
N ALA A 6 -18.83 -5.28 -50.16
CA ALA A 6 -18.97 -3.90 -50.59
C ALA A 6 -17.62 -3.30 -51.04
N GLU A 7 -16.55 -3.48 -50.24
CA GLU A 7 -15.19 -2.99 -50.60
C GLU A 7 -14.70 -3.55 -51.95
N LYS A 8 -14.97 -4.84 -52.21
CA LYS A 8 -14.61 -5.44 -53.50
C LYS A 8 -15.44 -4.93 -54.70
N VAL A 9 -16.70 -4.65 -54.44
CA VAL A 9 -17.58 -4.04 -55.45
C VAL A 9 -17.17 -2.59 -55.70
N ASP A 10 -16.90 -1.83 -54.66
CA ASP A 10 -16.45 -0.42 -54.75
C ASP A 10 -15.13 -0.33 -55.54
N ALA A 11 -14.15 -1.19 -55.25
CA ALA A 11 -12.89 -1.26 -55.97
C ALA A 11 -13.10 -1.62 -57.46
N LEU A 12 -14.08 -2.46 -57.78
CA LEU A 12 -14.44 -2.78 -59.18
C LEU A 12 -15.14 -1.59 -59.86
N LEU A 13 -16.05 -0.90 -59.19
CA LEU A 13 -16.72 0.29 -59.69
C LEU A 13 -15.70 1.41 -59.95
N GLU A 14 -14.75 1.64 -59.04
CA GLU A 14 -13.71 2.63 -59.22
C GLU A 14 -12.86 2.32 -60.48
N LYS A 15 -12.55 1.03 -60.70
CA LYS A 15 -11.90 0.58 -61.91
C LYS A 15 -12.74 0.82 -63.20
N ILE A 16 -14.02 0.57 -63.13
CA ILE A 16 -14.96 0.79 -64.25
C ILE A 16 -15.03 2.26 -64.59
N TYR A 17 -15.06 3.15 -63.59
CA TYR A 17 -15.15 4.59 -63.82
C TYR A 17 -13.81 5.26 -64.19
N SER A 18 -12.69 4.62 -63.90
CA SER A 18 -11.32 5.17 -64.16
C SER A 18 -10.67 4.67 -65.44
N GLN A 19 -11.24 3.66 -66.14
CA GLN A 19 -10.66 3.02 -67.33
C GLN A 19 -11.60 3.16 -68.53
N GLU A 20 -11.02 3.05 -69.74
CA GLU A 20 -11.81 2.91 -70.99
C GLU A 20 -12.72 1.69 -70.90
N PRO A 21 -13.93 1.76 -71.50
CA PRO A 21 -14.90 0.68 -71.43
C PRO A 21 -14.33 -0.63 -71.96
N ALA A 22 -14.35 -1.67 -71.14
CA ALA A 22 -14.01 -3.03 -71.53
C ALA A 22 -15.28 -3.86 -71.79
N GLU A 23 -15.20 -4.91 -72.63
CA GLU A 23 -16.36 -5.76 -72.91
C GLU A 23 -16.86 -6.55 -71.68
N SER A 24 -15.97 -6.78 -70.69
CA SER A 24 -16.36 -7.44 -69.47
C SER A 24 -15.43 -7.02 -68.30
N TYR A 25 -16.04 -6.97 -67.10
CA TYR A 25 -15.33 -6.75 -65.85
C TYR A 25 -15.54 -7.95 -64.95
N THR A 26 -14.46 -8.39 -64.31
CA THR A 26 -14.53 -9.52 -63.38
C THR A 26 -14.16 -9.04 -61.95
N LEU A 27 -15.02 -9.37 -61.02
CA LEU A 27 -14.74 -9.11 -59.61
C LEU A 27 -13.55 -9.97 -59.14
N SER A 28 -12.47 -9.33 -58.67
CA SER A 28 -11.34 -10.09 -58.13
C SER A 28 -11.74 -10.76 -56.80
N MET A 29 -11.43 -12.07 -56.77
CA MET A 29 -11.65 -12.88 -55.56
C MET A 29 -10.34 -13.08 -54.77
N ASP A 30 -9.26 -12.37 -55.13
CA ASP A 30 -7.97 -12.45 -54.44
C ASP A 30 -8.05 -11.85 -53.04
N GLY A 31 -7.36 -12.45 -52.05
CA GLY A 31 -7.31 -12.00 -50.67
C GLY A 31 -8.59 -12.24 -49.86
N LEU A 32 -9.62 -12.91 -50.42
CA LEU A 32 -10.86 -13.20 -49.64
C LEU A 32 -10.62 -14.15 -48.47
N GLU A 33 -9.62 -15.05 -48.55
CA GLU A 33 -9.31 -15.97 -47.44
C GLU A 33 -8.76 -15.19 -46.23
N GLU A 34 -7.81 -14.29 -46.46
CA GLU A 34 -7.24 -13.43 -45.41
C GLU A 34 -8.30 -12.51 -44.81
N ALA A 35 -9.14 -11.92 -45.65
CA ALA A 35 -10.19 -11.04 -45.22
C ALA A 35 -11.30 -11.78 -44.43
N ALA A 36 -11.64 -13.02 -44.80
CA ALA A 36 -12.57 -13.85 -44.02
C ALA A 36 -11.98 -14.28 -42.68
N ALA A 37 -10.69 -14.60 -42.62
CA ALA A 37 -9.99 -14.90 -41.39
C ALA A 37 -9.97 -13.68 -40.44
N LYS A 38 -9.66 -12.48 -40.94
CA LYS A 38 -9.65 -11.24 -40.18
C LYS A 38 -11.03 -10.87 -39.64
N GLU A 39 -12.10 -11.11 -40.39
CA GLU A 39 -13.46 -10.88 -39.92
C GLU A 39 -13.85 -11.89 -38.83
N ALA A 40 -13.47 -13.17 -38.97
CA ALA A 40 -13.71 -14.17 -37.93
C ALA A 40 -12.95 -13.84 -36.65
N GLU A 41 -11.72 -13.34 -36.76
CA GLU A 41 -10.93 -12.84 -35.62
C GLU A 41 -11.62 -11.64 -34.94
N SER A 42 -12.12 -10.67 -35.72
CA SER A 42 -12.86 -9.53 -35.24
C SER A 42 -14.13 -9.93 -34.49
N CYS A 43 -14.88 -10.90 -35.03
CA CYS A 43 -16.05 -11.47 -34.37
C CYS A 43 -15.68 -12.16 -33.05
N ALA A 44 -14.60 -12.94 -33.06
CA ALA A 44 -14.11 -13.61 -31.86
C ALA A 44 -13.66 -12.61 -30.79
N ALA A 45 -12.92 -11.58 -31.17
CA ALA A 45 -12.49 -10.52 -30.24
C ALA A 45 -13.70 -9.81 -29.57
N LYS A 46 -14.81 -9.68 -30.32
CA LYS A 46 -16.02 -9.01 -29.83
C LYS A 46 -16.91 -9.91 -28.95
N TRP A 47 -16.98 -11.22 -29.23
CA TRP A 47 -18.00 -12.10 -28.65
C TRP A 47 -17.42 -13.25 -27.81
N ASN A 48 -16.12 -13.49 -27.84
CA ASN A 48 -15.51 -14.44 -26.91
C ASN A 48 -15.69 -13.94 -25.48
N LYS A 49 -16.11 -14.85 -24.61
CA LYS A 49 -16.19 -14.64 -23.17
C LYS A 49 -15.15 -15.51 -22.49
N LYS A 50 -14.22 -14.88 -21.73
CA LYS A 50 -13.28 -15.65 -20.93
C LYS A 50 -14.00 -16.35 -19.79
N ALA A 51 -13.61 -17.59 -19.50
CA ALA A 51 -14.06 -18.27 -18.29
C ALA A 51 -13.59 -17.48 -17.06
N LYS A 52 -14.42 -17.46 -16.02
CA LYS A 52 -14.12 -16.84 -14.75
C LYS A 52 -13.94 -17.91 -13.69
N ASN A 53 -12.80 -17.89 -13.04
CA ASN A 53 -12.49 -18.83 -11.95
C ASN A 53 -13.34 -18.54 -10.72
N GLY A 54 -13.72 -19.58 -10.02
CA GLY A 54 -14.31 -19.48 -8.70
C GLY A 54 -13.35 -18.79 -7.73
N SER A 55 -13.86 -17.86 -6.95
CA SER A 55 -13.11 -17.10 -5.96
C SER A 55 -14.01 -16.64 -4.81
N ILE A 56 -13.44 -15.95 -3.83
CA ILE A 56 -14.28 -15.20 -2.90
C ILE A 56 -14.98 -14.06 -3.64
N ASP A 57 -16.27 -13.92 -3.37
CA ASP A 57 -17.17 -12.94 -3.98
C ASP A 57 -17.57 -11.86 -2.98
N SER A 58 -17.94 -12.28 -1.78
CA SER A 58 -18.44 -11.39 -0.74
C SER A 58 -18.10 -11.92 0.66
N TYR A 59 -18.54 -11.18 1.68
CA TYR A 59 -18.35 -11.55 3.07
C TYR A 59 -19.69 -11.56 3.80
N ASP A 60 -20.05 -12.71 4.36
CA ASP A 60 -21.20 -12.88 5.24
C ASP A 60 -20.83 -12.38 6.64
N LYS A 61 -21.31 -11.18 7.00
CA LYS A 61 -21.01 -10.54 8.29
C LYS A 61 -21.62 -11.29 9.48
N GLU A 62 -22.74 -11.98 9.29
CA GLU A 62 -23.41 -12.73 10.36
C GLU A 62 -22.64 -14.01 10.70
N LYS A 63 -22.16 -14.70 9.68
CA LYS A 63 -21.36 -15.93 9.85
C LYS A 63 -19.86 -15.67 10.03
N GLY A 64 -19.39 -14.46 9.74
CA GLY A 64 -17.98 -14.12 9.82
C GLY A 64 -17.11 -14.84 8.78
N THR A 65 -17.69 -15.22 7.62
CA THR A 65 -17.03 -16.04 6.61
C THR A 65 -17.13 -15.44 5.21
N PHE A 66 -16.09 -15.68 4.38
CA PHE A 66 -16.17 -15.35 2.98
C PHE A 66 -17.08 -16.32 2.21
N VAL A 67 -17.85 -15.78 1.29
CA VAL A 67 -18.72 -16.50 0.37
C VAL A 67 -17.97 -16.74 -0.92
N PHE A 68 -18.01 -17.97 -1.41
CA PHE A 68 -17.39 -18.39 -2.65
C PHE A 68 -18.46 -18.50 -3.74
N ALA A 69 -18.21 -17.82 -4.84
CA ALA A 69 -19.09 -17.82 -6.00
C ALA A 69 -18.31 -17.40 -7.26
N GLY A 70 -19.05 -17.14 -8.32
CA GLY A 70 -18.53 -16.42 -9.46
C GLY A 70 -17.74 -17.25 -10.45
N GLU A 71 -17.82 -18.60 -10.40
CA GLU A 71 -17.37 -19.37 -11.55
C GLU A 71 -18.35 -19.14 -12.71
N GLU A 72 -17.79 -18.82 -13.88
CA GLU A 72 -18.55 -18.66 -15.09
C GLU A 72 -17.83 -19.40 -16.22
N HIS A 73 -18.59 -20.14 -16.97
CA HIS A 73 -18.08 -20.70 -18.22
C HIS A 73 -17.83 -19.60 -19.22
N GLY A 74 -16.70 -19.69 -19.91
CA GLY A 74 -16.40 -18.87 -21.05
C GLY A 74 -17.02 -19.44 -22.32
N PHE A 75 -16.85 -18.71 -23.41
CA PHE A 75 -17.23 -19.16 -24.74
C PHE A 75 -16.18 -18.70 -25.74
N ALA A 76 -15.72 -19.60 -26.58
CA ALA A 76 -14.76 -19.31 -27.63
C ALA A 76 -15.37 -19.65 -28.99
N ILE A 77 -15.42 -18.68 -29.89
CA ILE A 77 -15.87 -18.87 -31.26
C ILE A 77 -14.84 -19.73 -32.00
N ASP A 78 -15.33 -20.71 -32.76
CA ASP A 78 -14.55 -21.45 -33.73
C ASP A 78 -14.23 -20.54 -34.92
N GLN A 79 -13.08 -19.87 -34.84
CA GLN A 79 -12.64 -18.91 -35.85
C GLN A 79 -12.35 -19.55 -37.21
N GLU A 80 -11.81 -20.76 -37.21
CA GLU A 80 -11.49 -21.47 -38.44
C GLU A 80 -12.78 -21.81 -39.21
N LYS A 81 -13.77 -22.36 -38.48
CA LYS A 81 -15.07 -22.67 -39.08
C LYS A 81 -15.80 -21.41 -39.52
N LEU A 82 -15.81 -20.35 -38.70
CA LEU A 82 -16.46 -19.11 -39.08
C LEU A 82 -15.81 -18.49 -40.33
N ALA A 83 -14.48 -18.46 -40.40
CA ALA A 83 -13.75 -17.99 -41.58
C ALA A 83 -14.09 -18.82 -42.86
N ALA A 84 -14.15 -20.15 -42.73
CA ALA A 84 -14.53 -21.03 -43.80
C ALA A 84 -15.98 -20.81 -44.28
N ASP A 85 -16.91 -20.62 -43.35
CA ASP A 85 -18.33 -20.34 -43.67
C ASP A 85 -18.50 -18.97 -44.35
N ILE A 86 -17.78 -17.93 -43.88
CA ILE A 86 -17.72 -16.62 -44.55
C ILE A 86 -17.16 -16.73 -45.95
N LEU A 87 -15.99 -17.37 -46.12
CA LEU A 87 -15.33 -17.56 -47.40
C LEU A 87 -16.24 -18.31 -48.39
N LYS A 88 -16.92 -19.36 -47.91
CA LYS A 88 -17.86 -20.13 -48.71
C LYS A 88 -19.01 -19.28 -49.19
N ALA A 89 -19.64 -18.47 -48.32
CA ALA A 89 -20.74 -17.58 -48.70
C ALA A 89 -20.29 -16.56 -49.74
N LEU A 90 -19.07 -16.00 -49.63
CA LEU A 90 -18.50 -15.07 -50.61
C LEU A 90 -18.22 -15.74 -51.96
N LYS A 91 -17.62 -16.93 -51.95
CA LYS A 91 -17.39 -17.70 -53.18
C LYS A 91 -18.70 -18.11 -53.87
N ASP A 92 -19.73 -18.44 -53.10
CA ASP A 92 -21.07 -18.78 -53.62
C ASP A 92 -21.88 -17.50 -54.05
N LYS A 93 -21.30 -16.31 -53.91
CA LYS A 93 -21.91 -15.00 -54.20
C LYS A 93 -23.19 -14.75 -53.40
N LYS A 94 -23.30 -15.30 -52.16
CA LYS A 94 -24.41 -15.11 -51.24
C LYS A 94 -24.11 -13.95 -50.29
N PHE A 95 -24.08 -12.74 -50.81
CA PHE A 95 -23.64 -11.55 -50.08
C PHE A 95 -24.62 -11.08 -48.99
N ASP A 96 -25.85 -11.58 -49.00
CA ASP A 96 -26.90 -11.32 -47.99
C ASP A 96 -27.04 -12.48 -46.98
N ALA A 97 -26.15 -13.48 -47.03
CA ALA A 97 -26.20 -14.65 -46.15
C ALA A 97 -26.02 -14.24 -44.69
N SER A 98 -26.88 -14.75 -43.81
CA SER A 98 -26.66 -14.71 -42.37
C SER A 98 -25.83 -15.94 -41.95
N ILE A 99 -24.67 -15.70 -41.36
CA ILE A 99 -23.77 -16.77 -40.90
C ILE A 99 -23.82 -16.80 -39.38
N THR A 100 -24.16 -17.95 -38.82
CA THR A 100 -24.16 -18.14 -37.36
C THR A 100 -22.80 -18.65 -36.93
N ALA A 101 -22.08 -17.87 -36.15
CA ALA A 101 -20.85 -18.30 -35.50
C ALA A 101 -21.16 -19.42 -34.50
N THR A 102 -20.42 -20.53 -34.60
CA THR A 102 -20.44 -21.61 -33.61
C THR A 102 -19.19 -21.50 -32.74
N GLY A 103 -19.23 -22.10 -31.57
CA GLY A 103 -18.09 -22.14 -30.65
C GLY A 103 -18.29 -23.18 -29.58
N SER A 104 -17.36 -23.22 -28.66
CA SER A 104 -17.39 -24.14 -27.54
C SER A 104 -17.36 -23.39 -26.20
N GLU A 105 -18.00 -23.97 -25.18
CA GLU A 105 -17.83 -23.52 -23.82
C GLU A 105 -16.43 -23.84 -23.34
N THR A 106 -15.83 -22.89 -22.60
CA THR A 106 -14.55 -23.09 -21.89
C THR A 106 -14.84 -23.15 -20.40
N ALA A 107 -14.47 -24.25 -19.77
CA ALA A 107 -14.64 -24.37 -18.32
C ALA A 107 -13.65 -23.45 -17.60
N PRO A 108 -13.99 -22.95 -16.39
CA PRO A 108 -13.03 -22.27 -15.52
C PRO A 108 -11.95 -23.26 -15.08
N ASP A 109 -10.71 -22.76 -14.92
CA ASP A 109 -9.59 -23.58 -14.43
C ASP A 109 -9.80 -24.04 -12.99
N ILE A 110 -10.53 -23.24 -12.21
CA ILE A 110 -10.82 -23.48 -10.78
C ILE A 110 -12.30 -23.24 -10.53
N SER A 111 -13.03 -24.29 -10.11
CA SER A 111 -14.41 -24.15 -9.62
C SER A 111 -14.47 -23.45 -8.26
N ALA A 112 -15.62 -22.92 -7.87
CA ALA A 112 -15.83 -22.27 -6.57
C ALA A 112 -15.53 -23.24 -5.40
N ALA A 113 -15.89 -24.51 -5.54
CA ALA A 113 -15.58 -25.56 -4.57
C ALA A 113 -14.07 -25.80 -4.44
N ALA A 114 -13.36 -25.96 -5.56
CA ALA A 114 -11.92 -26.15 -5.58
C ALA A 114 -11.17 -24.89 -5.10
N ALA A 115 -11.69 -23.69 -5.39
CA ALA A 115 -11.16 -22.44 -4.89
C ALA A 115 -11.21 -22.43 -3.35
N LYS A 116 -12.35 -22.77 -2.75
CA LYS A 116 -12.53 -22.76 -1.29
C LYS A 116 -11.49 -23.62 -0.57
N GLU A 117 -11.08 -24.73 -1.14
CA GLU A 117 -10.03 -25.59 -0.57
C GLU A 117 -8.63 -24.97 -0.64
N LYS A 118 -8.36 -24.15 -1.65
CA LYS A 118 -7.06 -23.50 -1.86
C LYS A 118 -6.90 -22.21 -1.05
N TYR A 119 -8.01 -21.56 -0.69
CA TYR A 119 -7.98 -20.30 0.04
C TYR A 119 -7.56 -20.51 1.50
N LYS A 120 -6.61 -19.72 1.95
CA LYS A 120 -6.14 -19.70 3.34
C LYS A 120 -5.64 -18.29 3.71
N THR A 121 -5.32 -18.11 4.99
CA THR A 121 -4.57 -16.91 5.41
C THR A 121 -3.17 -16.98 4.81
N ILE A 122 -2.85 -16.02 3.94
CA ILE A 122 -1.56 -15.92 3.23
C ILE A 122 -0.59 -14.94 3.87
N SER A 123 -1.12 -14.01 4.67
CA SER A 123 -0.33 -13.08 5.48
C SER A 123 -1.12 -12.67 6.71
N THR A 124 -0.41 -12.38 7.79
CA THR A 124 -0.95 -11.76 9.02
C THR A 124 0.06 -10.79 9.57
N PHE A 125 -0.39 -9.61 9.94
CA PHE A 125 0.42 -8.63 10.65
C PHE A 125 -0.33 -8.08 11.86
N THR A 126 0.40 -7.81 12.95
CA THR A 126 -0.18 -7.34 14.20
C THR A 126 0.67 -6.22 14.78
N THR A 127 0.02 -5.16 15.22
CA THR A 127 0.63 -4.07 16.00
C THR A 127 -0.01 -3.97 17.37
N LYS A 128 0.80 -3.63 18.39
CA LYS A 128 0.30 -3.41 19.76
C LYS A 128 -0.20 -1.98 19.88
N THR A 129 -1.32 -1.80 20.59
CA THR A 129 -1.87 -0.48 20.89
C THR A 129 -1.60 -0.11 22.34
N THR A 130 -1.75 1.16 22.66
CA THR A 130 -1.67 1.69 24.02
C THR A 130 -2.96 1.46 24.79
N ALA A 131 -2.98 1.73 26.09
CA ALA A 131 -4.17 1.54 26.94
C ALA A 131 -5.26 2.63 26.79
N ASN A 132 -5.07 3.61 25.91
CA ASN A 132 -6.02 4.71 25.69
C ASN A 132 -7.35 4.22 25.11
N LYS A 133 -8.44 4.39 25.86
CA LYS A 133 -9.76 3.89 25.50
C LYS A 133 -10.33 4.55 24.23
N ALA A 134 -10.22 5.86 24.09
CA ALA A 134 -10.73 6.61 22.94
C ALA A 134 -10.01 6.18 21.65
N ARG A 135 -8.67 6.14 21.70
CA ARG A 135 -7.81 5.67 20.60
C ARG A 135 -8.15 4.23 20.21
N ASN A 136 -8.29 3.34 21.18
CA ASN A 136 -8.61 1.93 20.93
C ASN A 136 -10.03 1.75 20.36
N THR A 137 -10.98 2.62 20.72
CA THR A 137 -12.30 2.68 20.09
C THR A 137 -12.19 3.02 18.60
N ASN A 138 -11.38 4.03 18.24
CA ASN A 138 -11.16 4.42 16.85
C ASN A 138 -10.51 3.30 16.02
N ILE A 139 -9.52 2.63 16.61
CA ILE A 139 -8.85 1.47 15.99
C ILE A 139 -9.85 0.33 15.75
N ARG A 140 -10.67 0.00 16.75
CA ARG A 140 -11.69 -1.04 16.64
C ARG A 140 -12.71 -0.73 15.55
N LEU A 141 -13.26 0.49 15.52
CA LEU A 141 -14.23 0.90 14.50
C LEU A 141 -13.63 0.81 13.07
N SER A 142 -12.38 1.23 12.90
CA SER A 142 -11.70 1.14 11.62
C SER A 142 -11.41 -0.31 11.24
N ALA A 143 -11.06 -1.18 12.18
CA ALA A 143 -10.88 -2.60 11.94
C ALA A 143 -12.20 -3.28 11.52
N GLU A 144 -13.31 -2.95 12.18
CA GLU A 144 -14.65 -3.46 11.85
C GLU A 144 -15.09 -3.02 10.44
N ALA A 145 -14.76 -1.78 10.04
CA ALA A 145 -15.03 -1.29 8.69
C ALA A 145 -14.23 -2.03 7.61
N LEU A 146 -12.98 -2.38 7.91
CA LEU A 146 -12.11 -3.13 6.99
C LEU A 146 -12.47 -4.62 6.90
N ASN A 147 -13.00 -5.18 8.00
CA ASN A 147 -13.20 -6.62 8.10
C ASN A 147 -14.21 -7.14 7.09
N GLY A 148 -13.81 -8.10 6.28
CA GLY A 148 -14.63 -8.72 5.25
C GLY A 148 -14.56 -8.02 3.89
N THR A 149 -13.72 -7.00 3.71
CA THR A 149 -13.50 -6.39 2.40
C THR A 149 -12.92 -7.43 1.44
N VAL A 150 -13.49 -7.49 0.24
CA VAL A 150 -12.99 -8.31 -0.88
C VAL A 150 -12.42 -7.36 -1.93
N VAL A 151 -11.25 -7.69 -2.46
CA VAL A 151 -10.59 -6.94 -3.53
C VAL A 151 -10.38 -7.89 -4.70
N HIS A 152 -11.04 -7.63 -5.82
CA HIS A 152 -11.01 -8.49 -7.01
C HIS A 152 -9.70 -8.31 -7.81
N PRO A 153 -9.33 -9.27 -8.68
CA PRO A 153 -8.17 -9.13 -9.55
C PRO A 153 -8.20 -7.81 -10.34
N GLY A 154 -7.13 -7.05 -10.26
CA GLY A 154 -7.00 -5.76 -10.94
C GLY A 154 -7.72 -4.59 -10.26
N GLU A 155 -8.51 -4.83 -9.22
CA GLU A 155 -9.20 -3.78 -8.45
C GLU A 155 -8.23 -3.03 -7.55
N GLU A 156 -8.43 -1.72 -7.41
CA GLU A 156 -7.72 -0.87 -6.46
C GLU A 156 -8.52 -0.70 -5.18
N PHE A 157 -7.91 -1.05 -4.06
CA PHE A 157 -8.41 -0.76 -2.71
C PHE A 157 -8.01 0.64 -2.27
N SER A 158 -8.92 1.35 -1.60
CA SER A 158 -8.67 2.62 -0.92
C SER A 158 -9.11 2.53 0.54
N PHE A 159 -8.17 2.80 1.45
CA PHE A 159 -8.46 2.80 2.88
C PHE A 159 -9.53 3.83 3.24
N ASN A 160 -9.40 5.05 2.71
CA ASN A 160 -10.36 6.11 2.96
C ASN A 160 -11.74 5.82 2.36
N ALA A 161 -11.83 5.17 1.22
CA ALA A 161 -13.11 4.77 0.63
C ALA A 161 -13.83 3.72 1.50
N VAL A 162 -13.11 2.74 2.05
CA VAL A 162 -13.69 1.65 2.84
C VAL A 162 -14.05 2.11 4.26
N VAL A 163 -13.14 2.77 4.97
CA VAL A 163 -13.35 3.24 6.35
C VAL A 163 -14.23 4.49 6.38
N GLY A 164 -14.11 5.33 5.38
CA GLY A 164 -14.83 6.59 5.27
C GLY A 164 -14.31 7.66 6.23
N GLN A 165 -15.00 8.80 6.25
CA GLN A 165 -14.70 9.88 7.17
C GLN A 165 -14.91 9.44 8.61
N ARG A 166 -13.96 9.77 9.50
CA ARG A 166 -13.99 9.48 10.94
C ARG A 166 -14.75 10.62 11.62
N THR A 167 -15.97 10.35 12.05
CA THR A 167 -16.84 11.36 12.66
C THR A 167 -17.38 10.86 13.99
N GLU A 168 -17.74 11.77 14.89
CA GLU A 168 -18.40 11.44 16.16
C GLU A 168 -19.72 10.69 15.93
N ALA A 169 -20.46 11.04 14.88
CA ALA A 169 -21.70 10.35 14.52
C ALA A 169 -21.50 8.86 14.19
N LYS A 170 -20.29 8.47 13.76
CA LYS A 170 -19.90 7.07 13.56
C LYS A 170 -19.28 6.44 14.80
N GLY A 171 -19.21 7.16 15.91
CA GLY A 171 -18.66 6.71 17.19
C GLY A 171 -17.15 6.92 17.35
N TYR A 172 -16.49 7.60 16.40
CA TYR A 172 -15.08 7.98 16.55
C TYR A 172 -14.95 9.05 17.62
N GLN A 173 -13.89 8.95 18.40
CA GLN A 173 -13.64 9.78 19.56
C GLN A 173 -12.40 10.66 19.35
N GLY A 174 -12.36 11.81 20.07
CA GLY A 174 -11.15 12.60 20.19
C GLY A 174 -10.06 11.78 20.89
N ALA A 175 -8.92 11.66 20.22
CA ALA A 175 -7.73 11.05 20.79
C ALA A 175 -6.52 11.86 20.32
N ALA A 176 -5.42 11.76 21.07
CA ALA A 176 -4.22 12.49 20.75
C ALA A 176 -3.70 12.12 19.35
N ALA A 177 -3.45 13.13 18.55
CA ALA A 177 -2.86 13.06 17.21
C ALA A 177 -1.86 14.22 17.05
N TYR A 178 -0.88 14.06 16.16
CA TYR A 178 -0.01 15.16 15.77
C TYR A 178 -0.62 15.97 14.64
N ASN A 179 -0.79 17.26 14.87
CA ASN A 179 -1.16 18.21 13.83
C ASN A 179 -0.16 19.39 13.85
N ASN A 180 0.54 19.59 12.75
CA ASN A 180 1.57 20.63 12.57
C ASN A 180 2.67 20.67 13.65
N GLY A 181 2.97 19.53 14.30
CA GLY A 181 4.01 19.44 15.34
C GLY A 181 3.51 19.61 16.76
N GLU A 182 2.22 19.88 16.95
CA GLU A 182 1.57 19.95 18.25
C GLU A 182 0.68 18.73 18.51
N VAL A 183 0.55 18.35 19.76
CA VAL A 183 -0.39 17.34 20.21
C VAL A 183 -1.77 17.96 20.32
N VAL A 184 -2.65 17.50 19.48
CA VAL A 184 -4.05 17.93 19.47
C VAL A 184 -4.98 16.75 19.70
N GLN A 185 -6.15 17.01 20.27
CA GLN A 185 -7.24 16.03 20.30
C GLN A 185 -7.94 16.05 18.94
N GLU A 186 -7.76 14.99 18.16
CA GLU A 186 -8.36 14.86 16.83
C GLU A 186 -9.30 13.66 16.79
N ILE A 187 -10.47 13.84 16.17
CA ILE A 187 -11.42 12.75 15.96
C ILE A 187 -10.79 11.71 15.04
N GLY A 188 -10.65 10.48 15.52
CA GLY A 188 -10.04 9.39 14.76
C GLY A 188 -8.54 9.16 15.05
N GLY A 189 -7.97 9.80 16.09
CA GLY A 189 -6.60 9.49 16.52
C GLY A 189 -6.42 7.99 16.72
N GLY A 190 -5.31 7.43 16.19
CA GLY A 190 -5.00 5.98 16.16
C GLY A 190 -5.31 5.26 14.86
N VAL A 191 -6.08 5.83 13.94
CA VAL A 191 -6.49 5.16 12.69
C VAL A 191 -5.30 4.89 11.75
N CYS A 192 -4.24 5.70 11.79
CA CYS A 192 -3.00 5.45 11.04
C CYS A 192 -2.31 4.13 11.45
N GLN A 193 -2.51 3.66 12.67
CA GLN A 193 -2.01 2.34 13.08
C GLN A 193 -2.75 1.21 12.35
N VAL A 194 -4.04 1.39 12.05
CA VAL A 194 -4.84 0.42 11.30
C VAL A 194 -4.37 0.34 9.84
N SER A 195 -4.17 1.48 9.18
CA SER A 195 -3.64 1.53 7.81
C SER A 195 -2.20 0.99 7.72
N THR A 196 -1.35 1.27 8.71
CA THR A 196 0.00 0.71 8.83
C THR A 196 -0.04 -0.81 8.97
N THR A 197 -0.93 -1.35 9.81
CA THR A 197 -1.06 -2.80 10.00
C THR A 197 -1.54 -3.47 8.71
N LEU A 198 -2.49 -2.85 8.00
CA LEU A 198 -2.97 -3.32 6.70
C LEU A 198 -1.85 -3.29 5.64
N TYR A 199 -1.12 -2.18 5.52
CA TYR A 199 0.02 -2.06 4.59
C TYR A 199 1.00 -3.22 4.76
N ASN A 200 1.39 -3.51 6.00
CA ASN A 200 2.32 -4.58 6.31
C ASN A 200 1.76 -5.98 6.00
N ALA A 201 0.46 -6.21 6.22
CA ALA A 201 -0.17 -7.48 5.87
C ALA A 201 -0.26 -7.66 4.35
N VAL A 202 -0.65 -6.61 3.60
CA VAL A 202 -0.71 -6.61 2.13
C VAL A 202 0.66 -6.84 1.52
N TYR A 203 1.67 -6.09 1.96
CA TYR A 203 3.03 -6.22 1.42
C TYR A 203 3.57 -7.65 1.56
N ARG A 204 3.41 -8.25 2.74
CA ARG A 204 3.90 -9.60 3.06
C ARG A 204 3.06 -10.74 2.51
N SER A 205 1.90 -10.46 1.91
CA SER A 205 1.04 -11.49 1.32
C SER A 205 1.59 -12.08 0.01
N GLY A 206 2.62 -11.46 -0.55
CA GLY A 206 3.17 -11.77 -1.86
C GLY A 206 2.75 -10.77 -2.94
N LEU A 207 1.85 -9.84 -2.63
CA LEU A 207 1.52 -8.73 -3.53
C LEU A 207 2.71 -7.76 -3.68
N GLY A 208 3.47 -7.54 -2.59
CA GLY A 208 4.71 -6.78 -2.62
C GLY A 208 4.55 -5.29 -2.97
N GLU A 209 5.67 -4.68 -3.32
CA GLU A 209 5.75 -3.25 -3.68
C GLU A 209 4.89 -2.90 -4.90
N GLU A 210 4.90 -3.75 -5.92
CA GLU A 210 4.19 -3.51 -7.19
C GLU A 210 2.68 -3.34 -7.02
N SER A 211 2.13 -3.82 -5.91
CA SER A 211 0.71 -3.64 -5.58
C SER A 211 0.42 -2.27 -4.98
N ILE A 212 1.38 -1.63 -4.32
CA ILE A 212 1.16 -0.39 -3.57
C ILE A 212 1.05 0.79 -4.53
N THR A 213 -0.14 1.32 -4.73
CA THR A 213 -0.41 2.43 -5.64
C THR A 213 -0.28 3.79 -4.96
N PHE A 214 -0.52 3.86 -3.65
CA PHE A 214 -0.29 5.07 -2.86
C PHE A 214 0.00 4.74 -1.39
N ARG A 215 1.10 5.26 -0.87
CA ARG A 215 1.49 5.20 0.54
C ARG A 215 2.26 6.48 0.92
N ARG A 216 2.01 6.97 2.12
CA ARG A 216 2.77 8.07 2.72
C ARG A 216 3.20 7.67 4.13
N SER A 217 4.44 7.99 4.51
CA SER A 217 4.91 7.83 5.89
C SER A 217 4.46 8.99 6.77
N HIS A 218 4.48 8.78 8.09
CA HIS A 218 4.26 9.85 9.07
C HIS A 218 5.35 10.93 8.96
N THR A 219 5.06 12.10 9.49
CA THR A 219 6.05 13.19 9.62
C THR A 219 7.06 12.90 10.73
N PHE A 220 6.64 12.23 11.81
CA PHE A 220 7.44 11.84 12.96
C PHE A 220 7.49 10.33 13.09
N GLU A 221 8.52 9.78 13.77
CA GLU A 221 8.64 8.34 13.97
C GLU A 221 7.46 7.77 14.75
N PRO A 222 6.73 6.78 14.21
CA PRO A 222 5.74 6.04 14.97
C PRO A 222 6.41 5.02 15.90
N ASN A 223 5.86 4.81 17.10
CA ASN A 223 6.43 3.87 18.09
C ASN A 223 5.81 2.46 18.06
N TYR A 224 4.73 2.26 17.30
CA TYR A 224 4.01 0.97 17.22
C TYR A 224 4.50 0.08 16.06
N ILE A 225 5.44 0.57 15.26
CA ILE A 225 6.04 -0.11 14.12
C ILE A 225 7.51 0.31 13.96
N THR A 226 8.34 -0.52 13.36
CA THR A 226 9.68 -0.09 12.93
C THR A 226 9.57 1.06 11.93
N PRO A 227 10.25 2.20 12.16
CA PRO A 227 10.19 3.34 11.25
C PRO A 227 10.54 2.93 9.81
N GLY A 228 9.89 3.55 8.83
CA GLY A 228 9.96 3.17 7.43
C GLY A 228 8.89 2.18 6.97
N GLN A 229 8.23 1.48 7.90
CA GLN A 229 7.19 0.49 7.59
C GLN A 229 5.77 0.98 7.89
N ASP A 230 5.58 2.26 8.01
CA ASP A 230 4.31 2.91 8.35
C ASP A 230 3.56 3.40 7.10
N ALA A 231 2.24 3.55 7.25
CA ALA A 231 1.36 4.15 6.26
C ALA A 231 0.35 5.07 6.95
N THR A 232 0.54 6.38 6.82
CA THR A 232 -0.36 7.39 7.40
C THR A 232 -1.55 7.68 6.50
N VAL A 233 -2.68 7.95 7.12
CA VAL A 233 -3.93 8.32 6.46
C VAL A 233 -4.60 9.50 7.15
N SER A 234 -5.26 10.34 6.36
CA SER A 234 -6.13 11.41 6.84
C SER A 234 -7.32 11.56 5.89
N TRP A 235 -8.40 12.15 6.32
CA TRP A 235 -9.52 12.45 5.43
C TRP A 235 -9.31 13.84 4.80
N GLU A 236 -9.33 13.98 3.48
CA GLU A 236 -9.44 13.00 2.41
C GLU A 236 -8.09 12.45 1.95
N GLN A 237 -7.00 13.10 2.33
CA GLN A 237 -5.62 12.81 2.01
C GLN A 237 -4.70 13.05 3.22
N PRO A 238 -3.64 12.25 3.39
CA PRO A 238 -3.24 11.12 2.56
C PRO A 238 -4.14 9.89 2.73
N ASP A 239 -4.08 8.99 1.75
CA ASP A 239 -4.75 7.70 1.74
C ASP A 239 -3.71 6.55 1.76
N PHE A 240 -4.15 5.32 1.96
CA PHE A 240 -3.39 4.12 1.65
C PHE A 240 -4.15 3.32 0.59
N ARG A 241 -3.50 3.06 -0.52
CA ARG A 241 -4.08 2.35 -1.66
C ARG A 241 -3.18 1.23 -2.15
N PHE A 242 -3.79 0.15 -2.57
CA PHE A 242 -3.11 -0.94 -3.25
C PHE A 242 -4.01 -1.57 -4.30
N LYS A 243 -3.41 -2.18 -5.31
CA LYS A 243 -4.10 -2.94 -6.36
C LYS A 243 -3.89 -4.43 -6.12
N ASN A 244 -4.94 -5.22 -6.23
CA ASN A 244 -4.78 -6.67 -6.26
C ASN A 244 -4.18 -7.10 -7.61
N THR A 245 -2.87 -7.36 -7.62
CA THR A 245 -2.13 -7.79 -8.80
C THR A 245 -2.19 -9.30 -9.03
N SER A 246 -2.77 -10.06 -8.09
CA SER A 246 -2.94 -11.51 -8.23
C SER A 246 -4.08 -11.88 -9.18
N SER A 247 -4.11 -13.13 -9.62
CA SER A 247 -5.13 -13.66 -10.52
C SER A 247 -6.46 -14.03 -9.84
N THR A 248 -6.53 -13.94 -8.50
CA THR A 248 -7.71 -14.31 -7.70
C THR A 248 -8.08 -13.19 -6.74
N SER A 249 -9.35 -13.13 -6.33
CA SER A 249 -9.78 -12.18 -5.32
C SER A 249 -9.08 -12.44 -3.99
N ILE A 250 -8.81 -11.39 -3.23
CA ILE A 250 -8.31 -11.48 -1.86
C ILE A 250 -9.33 -10.93 -0.88
N GLY A 251 -9.35 -11.47 0.33
CA GLY A 251 -10.17 -10.99 1.43
C GLY A 251 -9.33 -10.38 2.54
N ILE A 252 -9.82 -9.30 3.13
CA ILE A 252 -9.21 -8.65 4.28
C ILE A 252 -9.98 -9.07 5.53
N LYS A 253 -9.30 -9.70 6.50
CA LYS A 253 -9.80 -9.89 7.86
C LYS A 253 -9.08 -8.91 8.78
N ALA A 254 -9.84 -8.15 9.55
CA ALA A 254 -9.29 -7.18 10.49
C ALA A 254 -9.99 -7.30 11.84
N SER A 255 -9.23 -7.24 12.91
CA SER A 255 -9.74 -7.35 14.28
C SER A 255 -8.90 -6.53 15.25
N TYR A 256 -9.58 -6.04 16.29
CA TYR A 256 -8.95 -5.44 17.45
C TYR A 256 -9.37 -6.20 18.70
N ALA A 257 -8.42 -6.76 19.42
CA ALA A 257 -8.63 -7.43 20.71
C ALA A 257 -7.34 -7.37 21.54
N ASP A 258 -7.46 -7.31 22.86
CA ASP A 258 -6.34 -7.38 23.81
C ASP A 258 -5.20 -6.41 23.48
N GLN A 259 -5.55 -5.16 23.18
CA GLN A 259 -4.59 -4.13 22.76
C GLN A 259 -3.71 -4.56 21.56
N LYS A 260 -4.29 -5.30 20.65
CA LYS A 260 -3.65 -5.71 19.41
C LYS A 260 -4.57 -5.42 18.23
N MET A 261 -4.04 -4.70 17.26
CA MET A 261 -4.65 -4.54 15.95
C MET A 261 -4.05 -5.59 15.02
N THR A 262 -4.88 -6.47 14.47
CA THR A 262 -4.45 -7.56 13.60
C THR A 262 -5.16 -7.47 12.26
N VAL A 263 -4.39 -7.58 11.17
CA VAL A 263 -4.91 -7.72 9.82
C VAL A 263 -4.35 -9.00 9.20
N SER A 264 -5.21 -9.76 8.56
CA SER A 264 -4.84 -10.96 7.79
C SER A 264 -5.38 -10.84 6.37
N ILE A 265 -4.58 -11.22 5.40
CA ILE A 265 -4.98 -11.36 4.01
C ILE A 265 -5.34 -12.83 3.78
N TYR A 266 -6.55 -13.05 3.27
CA TYR A 266 -7.10 -14.35 2.94
C TYR A 266 -7.15 -14.51 1.42
N GLY A 267 -6.50 -15.54 0.90
CA GLY A 267 -6.36 -15.72 -0.55
C GLY A 267 -5.75 -17.07 -0.90
N ILE A 268 -5.56 -17.31 -2.20
CA ILE A 268 -4.72 -18.41 -2.70
C ILE A 268 -3.27 -17.96 -2.57
N PRO A 269 -2.34 -18.81 -2.06
CA PRO A 269 -0.93 -18.45 -1.94
C PRO A 269 -0.35 -17.90 -3.23
N ILE A 270 0.25 -16.71 -3.14
CA ILE A 270 0.90 -16.03 -4.26
C ILE A 270 2.37 -16.43 -4.33
N LEU A 271 3.01 -16.55 -3.17
CA LEU A 271 4.40 -16.98 -3.05
C LEU A 271 4.51 -18.50 -3.11
N GLU A 272 5.60 -18.98 -3.67
CA GLU A 272 5.96 -20.39 -3.62
C GLU A 272 6.12 -20.87 -2.17
N GLU A 273 5.89 -22.15 -1.95
CA GLU A 273 6.08 -22.79 -0.64
C GLU A 273 7.50 -22.53 -0.11
N GLY A 274 7.62 -22.25 1.18
CA GLY A 274 8.90 -21.88 1.83
C GLY A 274 9.39 -20.46 1.54
N THR A 275 8.71 -19.69 0.67
CA THR A 275 9.07 -18.31 0.36
C THR A 275 8.32 -17.34 1.27
N LYS A 276 9.03 -16.34 1.81
CA LYS A 276 8.49 -15.25 2.63
C LYS A 276 9.01 -13.92 2.11
N LEU A 277 8.12 -12.96 1.98
CA LEU A 277 8.45 -11.56 1.70
C LEU A 277 8.38 -10.75 2.99
N ASP A 278 9.35 -9.90 3.24
CA ASP A 278 9.41 -9.05 4.43
C ASP A 278 9.93 -7.64 4.12
N LEU A 279 9.67 -6.71 5.03
CA LEU A 279 10.27 -5.39 5.07
C LEU A 279 11.26 -5.31 6.22
N VAL A 280 12.47 -4.86 5.93
CA VAL A 280 13.52 -4.62 6.94
C VAL A 280 13.99 -3.19 6.81
N SER A 281 13.92 -2.42 7.89
CA SER A 281 14.30 -1.01 7.88
C SER A 281 15.53 -0.78 8.75
N GLU A 282 16.43 0.08 8.27
CA GLU A 282 17.69 0.43 8.93
C GLU A 282 17.80 1.95 9.06
N LYS A 283 18.11 2.44 10.27
CA LYS A 283 18.39 3.85 10.51
C LYS A 283 19.76 4.19 9.93
N VAL A 284 19.80 5.12 9.00
CA VAL A 284 21.04 5.51 8.32
C VAL A 284 21.58 6.86 8.77
N GLU A 285 20.73 7.70 9.33
CA GLU A 285 21.13 9.04 9.74
C GLU A 285 20.24 9.54 10.88
N GLU A 286 20.84 10.26 11.81
CA GLU A 286 20.15 11.04 12.83
C GLU A 286 20.20 12.51 12.41
N LEU A 287 19.06 13.20 12.46
CA LEU A 287 18.93 14.59 12.06
C LEU A 287 18.81 15.48 13.29
N ASP A 288 19.50 16.61 13.29
CA ASP A 288 19.36 17.58 14.38
C ASP A 288 17.92 18.08 14.50
N PRO A 289 17.48 18.46 15.72
CA PRO A 289 16.19 19.08 15.91
C PRO A 289 16.01 20.31 15.03
N PRO A 290 14.78 20.62 14.59
CA PRO A 290 14.50 21.89 13.93
C PRO A 290 14.88 23.09 14.81
N ALA A 291 14.97 24.28 14.20
CA ALA A 291 15.20 25.53 14.93
C ALA A 291 14.14 25.74 16.03
N PRO A 292 14.50 26.33 17.18
CA PRO A 292 13.56 26.56 18.27
C PRO A 292 12.31 27.33 17.82
N ALA A 293 11.16 26.89 18.31
CA ALA A 293 9.92 27.66 18.27
C ALA A 293 9.81 28.52 19.52
N TYR A 294 9.30 29.73 19.38
CA TYR A 294 9.14 30.67 20.49
C TYR A 294 7.67 30.90 20.77
N GLU A 295 7.29 30.78 22.05
CA GLU A 295 5.97 31.12 22.55
C GLU A 295 6.05 32.40 23.37
N GLU A 296 5.19 33.36 23.08
CA GLU A 296 5.09 34.58 23.86
C GLU A 296 4.41 34.30 25.21
N ASP A 297 5.03 34.69 26.32
CA ASP A 297 4.55 34.45 27.66
C ASP A 297 4.74 35.69 28.55
N GLN A 298 3.70 36.47 28.59
CA GLN A 298 3.67 37.71 29.39
C GLN A 298 3.69 37.49 30.91
N THR A 299 3.64 36.26 31.40
CA THR A 299 3.84 35.96 32.83
C THR A 299 5.32 35.97 33.23
N LEU A 300 6.22 35.95 32.24
CA LEU A 300 7.67 36.03 32.45
C LEU A 300 8.13 37.49 32.49
N GLU A 301 9.21 37.75 33.21
CA GLU A 301 9.89 39.04 33.13
C GLU A 301 10.46 39.28 31.74
N PRO A 302 10.46 40.54 31.23
CA PRO A 302 11.01 40.87 29.93
C PRO A 302 12.47 40.43 29.80
N GLY A 303 12.80 39.73 28.70
CA GLY A 303 14.14 39.21 28.41
C GLY A 303 14.47 37.89 29.10
N VAL A 304 13.56 37.30 29.87
CA VAL A 304 13.70 35.93 30.40
C VAL A 304 13.24 34.93 29.36
N GLU A 305 14.04 33.90 29.12
CA GLU A 305 13.69 32.77 28.30
C GLU A 305 13.67 31.48 29.14
N ILE A 306 12.59 30.70 29.03
CA ILE A 306 12.46 29.42 29.70
C ILE A 306 12.18 28.35 28.66
N GLN A 307 13.02 27.30 28.63
CA GLN A 307 12.80 26.16 27.76
C GLN A 307 11.61 25.35 28.28
N LYS A 308 10.53 25.30 27.49
CA LYS A 308 9.33 24.48 27.74
C LYS A 308 9.50 23.05 27.28
N SER A 309 10.21 22.85 26.15
CA SER A 309 10.50 21.55 25.56
C SER A 309 11.90 21.53 24.98
N ALA A 310 12.64 20.44 25.20
CA ALA A 310 13.98 20.25 24.63
C ALA A 310 13.96 19.93 23.12
N GLY A 311 12.80 19.60 22.59
CA GLY A 311 12.69 19.07 21.26
C GLY A 311 13.23 17.63 21.12
N SER A 312 13.22 17.11 19.92
CA SER A 312 13.79 15.78 19.63
C SER A 312 14.48 15.76 18.28
N LYS A 313 15.41 14.84 18.12
CA LYS A 313 16.08 14.60 16.85
C LYS A 313 15.16 13.92 15.86
N GLY A 314 15.37 14.19 14.57
CA GLY A 314 14.76 13.46 13.49
C GLY A 314 15.64 12.29 13.03
N SER A 315 15.20 11.57 12.02
CA SER A 315 15.95 10.42 11.49
C SER A 315 15.67 10.15 10.03
N ARG A 316 16.61 9.44 9.41
CA ARG A 316 16.46 8.95 8.05
C ARG A 316 16.65 7.44 8.03
N TRP A 317 15.74 6.75 7.34
CA TRP A 317 15.67 5.30 7.28
C TRP A 317 15.69 4.82 5.83
N ILE A 318 16.30 3.66 5.61
CA ILE A 318 16.19 2.90 4.38
C ILE A 318 15.43 1.63 4.69
N THR A 319 14.37 1.37 3.92
CA THR A 319 13.59 0.13 4.00
C THR A 319 13.94 -0.76 2.83
N TYR A 320 14.18 -2.03 3.11
CA TYR A 320 14.51 -3.06 2.13
C TYR A 320 13.37 -4.05 2.00
N LYS A 321 13.07 -4.42 0.77
CA LYS A 321 12.33 -5.63 0.42
C LYS A 321 13.26 -6.82 0.56
N VAL A 322 12.91 -7.75 1.43
CA VAL A 322 13.73 -8.94 1.71
C VAL A 322 12.93 -10.19 1.40
N VAL A 323 13.51 -11.06 0.59
CA VAL A 323 12.92 -12.36 0.24
C VAL A 323 13.69 -13.46 0.97
N TYR A 324 12.96 -14.29 1.67
CA TYR A 324 13.48 -15.49 2.33
C TYR A 324 12.99 -16.73 1.60
N LYS A 325 13.84 -17.76 1.46
CA LYS A 325 13.48 -19.11 1.03
C LYS A 325 13.96 -20.08 2.09
N ASP A 326 13.04 -20.89 2.64
CA ASP A 326 13.28 -21.86 3.70
C ASP A 326 14.08 -21.27 4.89
N GLY A 327 13.70 -20.04 5.26
CA GLY A 327 14.30 -19.29 6.37
C GLY A 327 15.64 -18.62 6.08
N LYS A 328 16.17 -18.74 4.86
CA LYS A 328 17.40 -18.05 4.43
C LYS A 328 17.05 -16.85 3.57
N GLU A 329 17.71 -15.72 3.83
CA GLU A 329 17.65 -14.55 2.98
C GLU A 329 18.30 -14.87 1.62
N ILE A 330 17.53 -14.66 0.54
CA ILE A 330 17.99 -14.91 -0.83
C ILE A 330 18.05 -13.64 -1.68
N SER A 331 17.33 -12.57 -1.27
CA SER A 331 17.37 -11.26 -1.92
C SER A 331 17.10 -10.18 -0.90
N ARG A 332 17.81 -9.05 -1.06
CA ARG A 332 17.60 -7.80 -0.32
C ARG A 332 17.76 -6.64 -1.30
N GLU A 333 16.69 -5.92 -1.54
CA GLU A 333 16.64 -4.79 -2.45
C GLU A 333 16.10 -3.56 -1.72
N GLN A 334 16.65 -2.37 -2.02
CA GLN A 334 16.12 -1.15 -1.44
C GLN A 334 14.73 -0.88 -2.01
N ASP A 335 13.74 -0.83 -1.12
CA ASP A 335 12.36 -0.51 -1.44
C ASP A 335 12.18 1.03 -1.46
N HIS A 336 12.38 1.69 -0.32
CA HIS A 336 12.24 3.15 -0.24
C HIS A 336 13.10 3.76 0.87
N LYS A 337 13.12 5.11 0.89
CA LYS A 337 13.72 5.91 1.95
C LYS A 337 12.65 6.73 2.64
N THR A 338 12.75 6.85 3.96
CA THR A 338 11.84 7.65 4.78
C THR A 338 12.64 8.62 5.64
N THR A 339 12.18 9.86 5.72
CA THR A 339 12.75 10.88 6.60
C THR A 339 11.69 11.32 7.58
N TYR A 340 11.97 11.17 8.86
CA TYR A 340 11.16 11.67 9.96
C TYR A 340 11.77 12.95 10.52
N LYS A 341 10.93 13.94 10.77
CA LYS A 341 11.36 15.19 11.39
C LYS A 341 11.52 14.99 12.89
N GLY A 342 12.45 15.72 13.49
CA GLY A 342 12.48 15.93 14.93
C GLY A 342 11.47 16.99 15.34
N HIS A 343 11.21 17.09 16.64
CA HIS A 343 10.42 18.19 17.23
C HIS A 343 11.33 19.37 17.52
N ALA A 344 10.81 20.59 17.27
CA ALA A 344 11.51 21.81 17.62
C ALA A 344 11.55 21.97 19.15
N PRO A 345 12.66 22.42 19.74
CA PRO A 345 12.63 22.93 21.10
C PRO A 345 11.62 24.10 21.20
N VAL A 346 10.86 24.17 22.29
CA VAL A 346 9.93 25.28 22.53
C VAL A 346 10.46 26.14 23.67
N ILE A 347 10.63 27.44 23.39
CA ILE A 347 11.14 28.43 24.34
C ILE A 347 10.04 29.45 24.60
N ARG A 348 9.65 29.61 25.86
CA ARG A 348 8.72 30.66 26.31
C ARG A 348 9.56 31.91 26.59
N ARG A 349 9.11 33.08 26.12
CA ARG A 349 9.76 34.38 26.37
C ARG A 349 8.76 35.50 26.35
N ASN A 350 9.10 36.61 27.05
CA ASN A 350 8.32 37.83 27.02
C ASN A 350 9.07 38.91 26.21
N THR A 351 8.54 39.25 25.04
CA THR A 351 9.08 40.31 24.18
C THR A 351 8.24 41.57 24.18
N THR A 352 7.06 41.54 24.85
CA THR A 352 6.12 42.69 24.92
C THR A 352 6.52 43.75 25.91
N GLY A 353 7.35 43.42 26.90
CA GLY A 353 7.74 44.32 27.97
C GLY A 353 6.64 44.49 29.05
N VAL A 354 5.49 43.82 28.89
CA VAL A 354 4.38 43.85 29.86
C VAL A 354 4.42 42.54 30.63
N VAL A 355 4.41 42.61 31.96
CA VAL A 355 4.28 41.43 32.83
C VAL A 355 2.83 41.38 33.33
N LEU A 356 2.15 40.29 32.97
CA LEU A 356 0.80 39.99 33.47
C LEU A 356 0.91 39.04 34.67
N ALA A 357 0.12 39.29 35.69
CA ALA A 357 0.00 38.34 36.80
C ALA A 357 -0.48 36.98 36.24
N PRO A 358 0.06 35.82 36.69
CA PRO A 358 -0.43 34.53 36.30
C PRO A 358 -1.94 34.46 36.54
N GLU A 359 -2.71 34.07 35.50
CA GLU A 359 -4.13 33.72 35.73
C GLU A 359 -4.17 32.58 36.74
N GLU A 360 -4.92 32.77 37.86
CA GLU A 360 -5.18 31.69 38.80
C GLU A 360 -5.92 30.58 38.04
N THR A 361 -5.16 29.63 37.52
CA THR A 361 -5.73 28.42 36.94
C THR A 361 -6.36 27.64 38.09
N THR A 362 -7.69 27.72 38.22
CA THR A 362 -8.42 26.77 39.03
C THR A 362 -8.06 25.37 38.52
N LEU A 363 -7.31 24.64 39.34
CA LEU A 363 -6.97 23.23 39.08
C LEU A 363 -8.27 22.47 38.86
N SER A 364 -8.64 22.23 37.62
CA SER A 364 -9.56 21.15 37.31
C SER A 364 -8.76 19.86 37.50
N THR A 365 -9.04 19.18 38.58
CA THR A 365 -8.57 17.84 38.89
C THR A 365 -8.97 16.89 37.74
N GLU A 366 -8.00 16.07 37.32
CA GLU A 366 -8.11 14.93 36.41
C GLU A 366 -8.10 15.25 34.91
N THR A 367 -6.91 15.50 34.39
CA THR A 367 -6.62 15.13 33.03
C THR A 367 -5.42 14.18 33.03
N THR A 368 -5.70 12.92 32.78
CA THR A 368 -4.65 11.99 32.30
C THR A 368 -3.95 12.65 31.13
N PRO A 369 -2.61 12.70 31.11
CA PRO A 369 -1.90 13.30 29.96
C PRO A 369 -2.37 12.69 28.65
N PRO A 370 -2.54 13.48 27.59
CA PRO A 370 -2.94 12.95 26.30
C PRO A 370 -1.88 11.98 25.77
N ILE A 371 -2.30 10.78 25.38
CA ILE A 371 -1.45 9.81 24.68
C ILE A 371 -1.41 10.19 23.20
N ILE A 372 -0.23 10.45 22.70
CA ILE A 372 0.02 10.88 21.33
C ILE A 372 0.16 9.66 20.44
N ASP A 373 -0.46 9.68 19.25
CA ASP A 373 -0.30 8.62 18.27
C ASP A 373 1.17 8.50 17.87
N GLY A 374 1.74 7.30 18.05
CA GLY A 374 3.16 7.06 17.83
C GLY A 374 4.08 7.34 19.03
N MET A 375 3.57 7.77 20.19
CA MET A 375 4.37 7.99 21.40
C MET A 375 3.98 7.01 22.53
N PRO A 376 4.89 6.73 23.48
CA PRO A 376 4.60 5.91 24.66
C PRO A 376 3.45 6.45 25.49
N ASP A 377 2.74 5.56 26.18
CA ASP A 377 1.72 5.96 27.17
C ASP A 377 2.32 6.91 28.22
N GLY A 378 1.66 8.04 28.47
CA GLY A 378 2.11 9.03 29.44
C GLY A 378 3.15 10.03 28.93
N TYR A 379 3.48 10.03 27.62
CA TYR A 379 4.36 11.06 27.06
C TYR A 379 3.68 12.44 27.12
N ILE A 380 4.35 13.38 27.80
CA ILE A 380 3.99 14.80 27.82
C ILE A 380 5.10 15.55 27.10
N PRO A 381 4.83 16.29 26.01
CA PRO A 381 5.83 17.11 25.35
C PRO A 381 6.44 18.09 26.35
N GLY A 382 7.73 17.97 26.61
CA GLY A 382 8.46 18.84 27.55
C GLY A 382 8.89 18.20 28.88
N ASP A 383 8.52 16.96 29.18
CA ASP A 383 8.81 16.32 30.49
C ASP A 383 10.03 15.38 30.45
N GLU A 384 10.99 15.60 29.55
CA GLU A 384 12.22 14.76 29.50
C GLU A 384 13.22 15.00 30.65
N ALA A 385 12.87 15.86 31.64
CA ALA A 385 13.84 16.28 32.67
C ALA A 385 13.71 15.58 34.05
N THR A 386 12.69 14.75 34.30
CA THR A 386 12.53 14.11 35.60
C THR A 386 11.89 12.74 35.54
N SER A 387 12.69 11.69 35.42
CA SER A 387 12.47 10.45 36.16
C SER A 387 13.64 9.50 36.05
N ILE A 388 14.64 9.75 36.85
CA ILE A 388 15.45 8.65 37.40
C ILE A 388 14.61 8.10 38.57
N PRO A 389 14.16 6.85 38.56
CA PRO A 389 13.52 6.30 39.74
C PRO A 389 14.57 6.12 40.82
N SER A 390 14.55 6.98 41.85
CA SER A 390 15.22 6.70 43.10
C SER A 390 14.54 5.50 43.73
N GLY A 391 15.19 4.35 43.63
CA GLY A 391 14.88 3.21 44.43
C GLY A 391 15.05 3.57 45.91
N ASN A 392 14.00 3.50 46.70
CA ASN A 392 14.15 3.34 48.12
C ASN A 392 13.36 2.11 48.56
N GLY A 393 14.11 1.20 49.16
CA GLY A 393 13.65 -0.09 49.57
C GLY A 393 12.79 -0.10 50.80
N SER A 394 12.03 -1.12 50.97
CA SER A 394 11.78 -1.71 52.29
C SER A 394 11.62 -3.22 52.13
N GLN A 395 12.36 -3.89 52.99
CA GLN A 395 12.51 -5.32 53.16
C GLN A 395 11.21 -6.05 53.47
N GLU A 396 11.08 -7.30 53.05
CA GLU A 396 11.04 -8.43 53.99
C GLU A 396 11.19 -9.82 53.31
N ASN A 397 12.21 -10.52 53.78
CA ASN A 397 12.41 -11.97 54.01
C ASN A 397 12.07 -13.06 52.94
N GLY A 398 13.02 -13.68 52.48
CA GLY A 398 13.79 -14.81 52.20
C GLY A 398 13.15 -16.22 52.33
N PRO A 399 13.83 -17.41 52.15
CA PRO A 399 15.06 -17.65 51.39
C PRO A 399 14.95 -18.80 50.33
N GLY A 400 15.87 -18.87 49.39
CA GLY A 400 15.95 -20.01 48.45
C GLY A 400 17.18 -19.92 47.56
N THR A 401 18.23 -20.58 47.98
CA THR A 401 19.51 -20.82 47.30
C THR A 401 19.33 -21.54 45.97
N VAL A 402 19.96 -21.06 44.88
CA VAL A 402 20.63 -21.93 43.88
C VAL A 402 21.68 -21.13 43.10
N THR A 403 22.84 -21.70 43.11
CA THR A 403 24.15 -21.50 42.55
C THR A 403 24.27 -20.91 41.13
N GLN A 404 25.21 -19.99 41.04
CA GLN A 404 25.87 -19.46 39.83
C GLN A 404 26.96 -20.43 39.33
N PRO A 405 27.22 -20.56 38.06
CA PRO A 405 28.55 -20.90 37.57
C PRO A 405 29.24 -19.73 36.88
N ALA A 406 30.53 -19.70 37.14
CA ALA A 406 31.52 -18.68 36.87
C ALA A 406 31.84 -18.41 35.40
N ALA A 407 32.26 -17.15 35.16
CA ALA A 407 32.92 -16.71 33.95
C ALA A 407 34.36 -17.22 33.83
N PRO A 408 34.94 -17.34 32.64
CA PRO A 408 36.37 -17.33 32.45
C PRO A 408 36.85 -15.99 31.88
N THR A 409 37.80 -15.42 32.61
CA THR A 409 38.75 -14.35 32.22
C THR A 409 39.76 -14.85 31.21
N THR A 410 40.03 -14.11 30.15
CA THR A 410 41.36 -13.93 29.59
C THR A 410 41.46 -12.63 28.78
N ALA A 411 42.46 -11.83 29.10
CA ALA A 411 42.94 -10.63 28.41
C ALA A 411 44.19 -10.97 27.59
N PRO A 412 44.93 -10.02 26.96
CA PRO A 412 44.64 -9.36 25.71
C PRO A 412 45.71 -9.67 24.64
N GLY A 413 45.39 -9.56 23.39
CA GLY A 413 46.31 -9.72 22.26
C GLY A 413 46.23 -8.54 21.28
N THR A 414 47.35 -7.95 21.12
CA THR A 414 47.84 -6.86 20.26
C THR A 414 47.24 -6.73 18.85
N ALA A 415 46.97 -5.47 18.48
CA ALA A 415 46.69 -5.00 17.14
C ALA A 415 47.93 -5.09 16.20
N PRO A 416 47.74 -5.14 14.90
CA PRO A 416 48.62 -4.51 13.93
C PRO A 416 47.98 -3.43 13.10
N ASN A 417 48.80 -2.43 12.81
CA ASN A 417 48.62 -1.13 12.15
C ASN A 417 48.42 -1.23 10.62
N PRO A 418 47.86 -0.20 10.00
CA PRO A 418 47.41 -0.25 8.61
C PRO A 418 48.48 0.23 7.63
N SER A 419 48.48 -0.32 6.43
CA SER A 419 49.16 0.34 5.28
C SER A 419 48.58 -0.12 3.95
N GLN A 420 48.30 0.89 3.14
CA GLN A 420 48.28 0.97 1.68
C GLN A 420 46.95 0.76 0.93
N VAL A 421 46.45 1.93 0.56
CA VAL A 421 45.52 2.24 -0.55
C VAL A 421 46.32 2.21 -1.87
N PRO A 422 45.80 1.70 -2.97
CA PRO A 422 46.14 2.17 -4.31
C PRO A 422 44.99 2.99 -4.90
N GLN A 423 45.36 4.17 -5.43
CA GLN A 423 44.52 5.03 -6.27
C GLN A 423 44.32 4.46 -7.68
N PRO A 424 43.19 4.78 -8.35
CA PRO A 424 43.02 4.51 -9.77
C PRO A 424 43.53 5.67 -10.63
N SER A 425 44.16 5.31 -11.73
CA SER A 425 44.66 6.18 -12.80
C SER A 425 43.54 6.65 -13.71
N GLU A 426 43.60 7.95 -14.08
CA GLU A 426 42.88 8.63 -15.16
C GLU A 426 43.33 8.15 -16.55
N ASN A 427 42.35 8.09 -17.48
CA ASN A 427 42.44 8.40 -18.94
C ASN A 427 41.03 8.14 -19.48
N GLY A 428 40.28 9.06 -20.01
CA GLY A 428 40.44 10.07 -21.01
C GLY A 428 39.88 9.57 -22.33
N ALA A 429 38.65 10.02 -22.75
CA ALA A 429 38.32 10.38 -24.12
C ALA A 429 36.84 10.81 -24.29
N ALA A 430 36.69 11.83 -25.09
CA ALA A 430 35.50 12.67 -25.31
C ALA A 430 34.50 12.14 -26.34
N GLY A 431 33.19 12.47 -26.13
CA GLY A 431 32.15 12.97 -27.03
C GLY A 431 31.58 12.05 -28.12
N PRO A 432 30.50 12.40 -28.81
CA PRO A 432 29.67 13.61 -28.78
C PRO A 432 28.15 13.37 -28.69
N GLY A 433 27.40 14.47 -28.56
CA GLY A 433 26.00 14.66 -28.36
C GLY A 433 24.98 14.05 -29.33
N GLY A 434 23.76 13.99 -28.86
CA GLY A 434 22.58 13.66 -29.62
C GLY A 434 21.33 14.23 -28.93
N ASP A 435 20.66 15.12 -29.60
CA ASP A 435 19.51 15.89 -29.21
C ASP A 435 18.28 15.09 -28.81
N ASN A 436 17.63 15.46 -27.70
CA ASN A 436 16.28 15.04 -27.33
C ASN A 436 15.27 16.10 -27.83
N PRO A 437 14.20 15.73 -28.54
CA PRO A 437 13.11 16.65 -28.80
C PRO A 437 12.11 16.67 -27.64
N VAL A 438 11.83 17.87 -27.16
CA VAL A 438 10.77 18.24 -26.23
C VAL A 438 9.42 18.14 -26.94
N ILE A 439 8.48 17.35 -26.41
CA ILE A 439 7.08 17.32 -26.85
C ILE A 439 6.25 18.08 -25.82
N ALA A 440 5.59 19.15 -26.29
CA ALA A 440 4.64 19.96 -25.53
C ALA A 440 3.26 19.29 -25.46
N PRO A 441 2.44 19.51 -24.40
CA PRO A 441 1.12 18.90 -24.27
C PRO A 441 0.05 19.65 -25.07
N LEU A 442 -0.80 18.87 -25.77
CA LEU A 442 -2.01 19.33 -26.43
C LEU A 442 -3.13 19.58 -25.39
N LYS A 443 -3.81 20.73 -25.52
CA LYS A 443 -5.04 21.04 -24.79
C LYS A 443 -6.23 20.32 -25.45
N PRO A 444 -7.26 19.94 -24.67
CA PRO A 444 -8.52 19.43 -25.22
C PRO A 444 -9.45 20.58 -25.63
N GLU A 445 -10.11 20.38 -26.75
CA GLU A 445 -11.42 20.97 -27.09
C GLU A 445 -12.55 20.06 -26.61
#